data_5c5b0e4f1d51b15d44c324289f76b2f3
#
_entry.id   5c5b0e4f1d51b15d44c324289f76b2f3
#
_cell.length_a   1.000
_cell.length_b   1.000
_cell.length_c   1.000
_cell.angle_alpha   90.00
_cell.angle_beta   90.00
_cell.angle_gamma   90.00
#
_symmetry.space_group_name_H-M   'P 1'
#
loop_
_entity.id
_entity.type
_entity.pdbx_description
1 polymer ?
#
loop_
_entity_poly.entity_id
_entity_poly.type
_entity_poly.pdbx_seq_one_letter_code
_entity_poly.pdbx_strand_id
1 'polypeptide(L)'
;LPFNHIVNVVIEITDPDATVTAIGAEKDALNYITNFYPPAAEKQREQEAFCNEITKFDYQTAYTAFNVILNDTDHTSLMRKIALAQQGYSFMNQSSCYVENAELCNLFFTNIPGNARSNYRGFVNTTKQAICYLQKEGMYLSDAKGHIYNDRFGTPVKINLWDYPTLNNKNRIVIGPSGSGKSFWLNNYILQSYELGRDVMIIDIGGSYVR
;
A
#
# COMPACT_ATOMS: atom_id res chain seq x y z
N LEU A 1 -7.86 0.47 -6.92
CA LEU A 1 -8.63 0.88 -8.10
C LEU A 1 -9.41 -0.33 -8.64
N PRO A 2 -10.67 -0.17 -9.10
CA PRO A 2 -11.54 -1.29 -9.52
C PRO A 2 -11.31 -1.73 -10.98
N PHE A 3 -10.16 -1.47 -11.56
CA PHE A 3 -9.79 -1.81 -12.93
C PHE A 3 -8.30 -2.17 -13.02
N ASN A 4 -7.88 -2.78 -14.12
CA ASN A 4 -6.49 -3.16 -14.34
C ASN A 4 -5.60 -1.92 -14.40
N HIS A 5 -4.55 -1.91 -13.60
CA HIS A 5 -3.57 -0.84 -13.51
C HIS A 5 -2.23 -1.40 -13.03
N ILE A 6 -1.16 -0.68 -13.32
CA ILE A 6 0.17 -0.98 -12.80
C ILE A 6 0.57 0.18 -11.89
N VAL A 7 0.94 -0.14 -10.67
CA VAL A 7 1.55 0.83 -9.74
C VAL A 7 3.04 0.57 -9.71
N ASN A 8 3.81 1.61 -9.97
CA ASN A 8 5.25 1.57 -9.85
C ASN A 8 5.72 2.57 -8.80
N VAL A 9 6.53 2.09 -7.88
CA VAL A 9 7.15 2.90 -6.84
C VAL A 9 8.65 2.73 -6.93
N VAL A 10 9.36 3.84 -7.12
CA VAL A 10 10.81 3.90 -7.10
C VAL A 10 11.23 4.64 -5.85
N ILE A 11 12.10 4.05 -5.06
CA ILE A 11 12.66 4.66 -3.87
C ILE A 11 14.18 4.55 -3.99
N GLU A 12 14.85 5.69 -4.05
CA GLU A 12 16.30 5.80 -4.04
C GLU A 12 16.74 6.50 -2.76
N ILE A 13 17.57 5.85 -1.97
CA ILE A 13 18.11 6.43 -0.74
C ILE A 13 19.14 7.47 -1.13
N THR A 14 18.99 8.69 -0.61
CA THR A 14 19.85 9.83 -0.90
C THR A 14 20.68 10.21 0.33
N ASP A 15 21.75 10.93 0.10
CA ASP A 15 22.55 11.51 1.17
C ASP A 15 21.77 12.69 1.82
N PRO A 16 21.51 12.68 3.13
CA PRO A 16 20.80 13.74 3.81
C PRO A 16 21.48 15.10 3.69
N ASP A 17 22.82 15.15 3.81
CA ASP A 17 23.57 16.41 3.76
C ASP A 17 23.53 17.03 2.36
N ALA A 18 23.70 16.22 1.34
CA ALA A 18 23.54 16.65 -0.05
C ALA A 18 22.11 17.12 -0.34
N THR A 19 21.12 16.43 0.21
CA THR A 19 19.70 16.78 0.07
C THR A 19 19.39 18.12 0.72
N VAL A 20 19.82 18.34 1.96
CA VAL A 20 19.62 19.62 2.68
C VAL A 20 20.32 20.76 1.95
N THR A 21 21.52 20.52 1.42
CA THR A 21 22.27 21.52 0.65
C THR A 21 21.53 21.91 -0.63
N ALA A 22 21.02 20.93 -1.38
CA ALA A 22 20.26 21.17 -2.61
C ALA A 22 18.95 21.96 -2.35
N ILE A 23 18.22 21.60 -1.29
CA ILE A 23 17.01 22.32 -0.88
C ILE A 23 17.36 23.75 -0.42
N GLY A 24 18.48 23.93 0.27
CA GLY A 24 18.97 25.26 0.67
C GLY A 24 19.23 26.16 -0.53
N ALA A 25 19.88 25.66 -1.57
CA ALA A 25 20.09 26.39 -2.81
C ALA A 25 18.77 26.78 -3.53
N GLU A 26 17.78 25.87 -3.55
CA GLU A 26 16.46 26.16 -4.10
C GLU A 26 15.74 27.22 -3.27
N LYS A 27 15.82 27.15 -1.94
CA LYS A 27 15.26 28.14 -1.01
C LYS A 27 15.85 29.53 -1.28
N ASP A 28 17.16 29.63 -1.48
CA ASP A 28 17.82 30.91 -1.78
C ASP A 28 17.34 31.50 -3.11
N ALA A 29 17.15 30.66 -4.13
CA ALA A 29 16.56 31.08 -5.39
C ALA A 29 15.12 31.60 -5.23
N LEU A 30 14.31 30.98 -4.36
CA LEU A 30 12.96 31.40 -4.07
C LEU A 30 12.89 32.76 -3.35
N ASN A 31 13.92 33.16 -2.59
CA ASN A 31 13.97 34.43 -1.88
C ASN A 31 13.74 35.63 -2.79
N TYR A 32 14.16 35.55 -4.06
CA TYR A 32 13.99 36.66 -5.02
C TYR A 32 12.53 36.86 -5.45
N ILE A 33 11.69 35.85 -5.36
CA ILE A 33 10.31 35.89 -5.85
C ILE A 33 9.26 35.89 -4.71
N THR A 34 9.65 35.63 -3.46
CA THR A 34 8.71 35.54 -2.33
C THR A 34 7.91 36.82 -2.12
N ASN A 35 8.48 38.00 -2.40
CA ASN A 35 7.82 39.28 -2.27
C ASN A 35 6.70 39.50 -3.30
N PHE A 36 6.74 38.81 -4.42
CA PHE A 36 5.81 38.97 -5.53
C PHE A 36 4.85 37.79 -5.70
N TYR A 37 5.17 36.66 -5.09
CA TYR A 37 4.41 35.42 -5.26
C TYR A 37 4.22 34.68 -3.92
N PRO A 38 3.10 34.92 -3.22
CA PRO A 38 2.83 34.34 -1.89
C PRO A 38 3.04 32.81 -1.77
N PRO A 39 2.68 31.97 -2.77
CA PRO A 39 2.94 30.54 -2.71
C PRO A 39 4.42 30.17 -2.59
N ALA A 40 5.33 31.02 -3.05
CA ALA A 40 6.78 30.79 -2.88
C ALA A 40 7.20 30.89 -1.41
N ALA A 41 6.58 31.77 -0.64
CA ALA A 41 6.85 31.92 0.79
C ALA A 41 6.34 30.70 1.59
N GLU A 42 5.22 30.11 1.19
CA GLU A 42 4.71 28.88 1.81
C GLU A 42 5.64 27.70 1.51
N LYS A 43 6.00 27.49 0.25
CA LYS A 43 6.97 26.48 -0.15
C LYS A 43 8.29 26.60 0.61
N GLN A 44 8.78 27.82 0.80
CA GLN A 44 10.02 28.06 1.54
C GLN A 44 9.92 27.66 3.01
N ARG A 45 8.78 27.91 3.67
CA ARG A 45 8.52 27.48 5.04
C ARG A 45 8.46 25.96 5.16
N GLU A 46 7.83 25.28 4.20
CA GLU A 46 7.76 23.82 4.15
C GLU A 46 9.15 23.21 3.98
N GLN A 47 9.96 23.77 3.07
CA GLN A 47 11.35 23.33 2.86
C GLN A 47 12.20 23.52 4.13
N GLU A 48 12.02 24.64 4.83
CA GLU A 48 12.74 24.89 6.09
C GLU A 48 12.32 23.93 7.19
N ALA A 49 11.03 23.67 7.34
CA ALA A 49 10.51 22.71 8.30
C ALA A 49 11.05 21.29 8.02
N PHE A 50 11.09 20.89 6.74
CA PHE A 50 11.62 19.62 6.32
C PHE A 50 13.12 19.46 6.60
N CYS A 51 13.93 20.47 6.27
CA CYS A 51 15.37 20.45 6.58
C CYS A 51 15.63 20.39 8.10
N ASN A 52 14.87 21.15 8.88
CA ASN A 52 14.96 21.13 10.33
C ASN A 52 14.58 19.76 10.93
N GLU A 53 13.57 19.09 10.36
CA GLU A 53 13.17 17.76 10.78
C GLU A 53 14.27 16.74 10.51
N ILE A 54 14.86 16.76 9.30
CA ILE A 54 15.98 15.89 8.94
C ILE A 54 17.13 16.05 9.91
N THR A 55 17.58 17.28 10.13
CA THR A 55 18.73 17.58 10.98
C THR A 55 18.47 17.25 12.44
N LYS A 56 17.27 17.55 12.96
CA LYS A 56 16.91 17.33 14.36
C LYS A 56 16.80 15.87 14.74
N PHE A 57 16.32 15.02 13.83
CA PHE A 57 16.05 13.61 14.10
C PHE A 57 16.99 12.65 13.40
N ASP A 58 18.00 13.18 12.70
CA ASP A 58 18.96 12.38 11.91
C ASP A 58 18.26 11.41 10.93
N TYR A 59 17.25 11.92 10.22
CA TYR A 59 16.50 11.10 9.29
C TYR A 59 17.24 10.90 7.98
N GLN A 60 17.25 9.67 7.51
CA GLN A 60 17.68 9.35 6.14
C GLN A 60 16.67 9.89 5.14
N THR A 61 17.16 10.41 4.02
CA THR A 61 16.35 10.95 2.93
C THR A 61 16.23 9.96 1.78
N ALA A 62 15.17 10.10 1.01
CA ALA A 62 14.91 9.32 -0.19
C ALA A 62 14.30 10.18 -1.29
N TYR A 63 14.65 9.87 -2.53
CA TYR A 63 13.92 10.31 -3.70
C TYR A 63 12.88 9.25 -4.04
N THR A 64 11.62 9.63 -4.06
CA THR A 64 10.51 8.71 -4.31
C THR A 64 9.74 9.14 -5.56
N ALA A 65 9.60 8.24 -6.52
CA ALA A 65 8.70 8.41 -7.65
C ALA A 65 7.56 7.41 -7.57
N PHE A 66 6.33 7.89 -7.73
CA PHE A 66 5.11 7.11 -7.65
C PHE A 66 4.30 7.31 -8.93
N ASN A 67 4.16 6.26 -9.73
CA ASN A 67 3.48 6.32 -11.00
C ASN A 67 2.40 5.24 -11.10
N VAL A 68 1.28 5.59 -11.72
CA VAL A 68 0.21 4.65 -12.04
C VAL A 68 0.00 4.62 -13.53
N ILE A 69 0.15 3.44 -14.11
CA ILE A 69 -0.04 3.22 -15.53
C ILE A 69 -1.44 2.65 -15.75
N LEU A 70 -2.21 3.34 -16.56
CA LEU A 70 -3.53 2.94 -17.00
C LEU A 70 -3.52 2.68 -18.48
N ASN A 71 -4.21 1.64 -18.93
CA ASN A 71 -4.40 1.34 -20.33
C ASN A 71 -5.85 0.99 -20.62
N ASP A 72 -6.29 1.31 -21.81
CA ASP A 72 -7.56 0.88 -22.38
C ASP A 72 -7.49 0.93 -23.92
N THR A 73 -8.34 0.17 -24.56
CA THR A 73 -8.52 0.20 -26.02
C THR A 73 -9.48 1.30 -26.45
N ASP A 74 -10.38 1.74 -25.54
CA ASP A 74 -11.32 2.83 -25.77
C ASP A 74 -10.90 4.08 -25.00
N HIS A 75 -10.81 5.21 -25.73
CA HIS A 75 -10.40 6.49 -25.16
C HIS A 75 -11.38 7.00 -24.08
N THR A 76 -12.68 6.84 -24.28
CA THR A 76 -13.70 7.30 -23.30
C THR A 76 -13.59 6.51 -22.00
N SER A 77 -13.40 5.20 -22.11
CA SER A 77 -13.16 4.32 -20.97
C SER A 77 -11.87 4.70 -20.23
N LEU A 78 -10.79 5.00 -20.97
CA LEU A 78 -9.53 5.44 -20.39
C LEU A 78 -9.69 6.74 -19.58
N MET A 79 -10.38 7.74 -20.15
CA MET A 79 -10.64 9.01 -19.45
C MET A 79 -11.43 8.81 -18.16
N ARG A 80 -12.40 7.89 -18.16
CA ARG A 80 -13.15 7.53 -16.96
C ARG A 80 -12.26 6.88 -15.91
N LYS A 81 -11.35 5.98 -16.29
CA LYS A 81 -10.38 5.36 -15.39
C LYS A 81 -9.44 6.39 -14.77
N ILE A 82 -8.96 7.34 -15.58
CA ILE A 82 -8.10 8.45 -15.12
C ILE A 82 -8.84 9.28 -14.07
N ALA A 83 -10.08 9.70 -14.32
CA ALA A 83 -10.86 10.47 -13.37
C ALA A 83 -11.09 9.72 -12.05
N LEU A 84 -11.40 8.43 -12.11
CA LEU A 84 -11.56 7.58 -10.92
C LEU A 84 -10.24 7.42 -10.14
N ALA A 85 -9.11 7.32 -10.84
CA ALA A 85 -7.80 7.25 -10.21
C ALA A 85 -7.47 8.57 -9.49
N GLN A 86 -7.66 9.71 -10.15
CA GLN A 86 -7.44 11.03 -9.56
C GLN A 86 -8.34 11.26 -8.34
N GLN A 87 -9.61 10.87 -8.41
CA GLN A 87 -10.52 10.92 -7.27
C GLN A 87 -10.04 10.01 -6.12
N GLY A 88 -9.58 8.80 -6.42
CA GLY A 88 -9.04 7.88 -5.41
C GLY A 88 -7.84 8.46 -4.67
N TYR A 89 -6.92 9.10 -5.40
CA TYR A 89 -5.74 9.73 -4.80
C TYR A 89 -6.06 10.99 -4.01
N SER A 90 -7.09 11.75 -4.36
CA SER A 90 -7.50 12.94 -3.59
C SER A 90 -7.93 12.61 -2.14
N PHE A 91 -8.36 11.37 -1.88
CA PHE A 91 -8.64 10.91 -0.51
C PHE A 91 -7.37 10.62 0.30
N MET A 92 -6.20 10.55 -0.33
CA MET A 92 -4.93 10.35 0.35
C MET A 92 -4.34 11.68 0.81
N ASN A 93 -4.91 12.25 1.86
CA ASN A 93 -4.45 13.50 2.47
C ASN A 93 -4.31 14.66 1.46
N GLN A 94 -5.31 14.84 0.60
CA GLN A 94 -5.35 15.87 -0.45
C GLN A 94 -4.22 15.76 -1.49
N SER A 95 -3.66 14.58 -1.67
CA SER A 95 -2.65 14.34 -2.70
C SER A 95 -3.23 14.66 -4.08
N SER A 96 -2.46 15.36 -4.89
CA SER A 96 -2.80 15.63 -6.28
C SER A 96 -1.95 14.76 -7.22
N CYS A 97 -2.56 14.28 -8.27
CA CYS A 97 -1.84 13.64 -9.36
C CYS A 97 -2.19 14.31 -10.69
N TYR A 98 -1.23 14.39 -11.57
CA TYR A 98 -1.45 14.91 -12.92
C TYR A 98 -1.28 13.80 -13.96
N VAL A 99 -1.93 14.00 -15.10
CA VAL A 99 -1.84 13.05 -16.22
C VAL A 99 -0.64 13.44 -17.06
N GLU A 100 0.30 12.51 -17.20
CA GLU A 100 1.45 12.72 -18.08
C GLU A 100 1.07 12.50 -19.53
N ASN A 101 1.32 13.49 -20.38
CA ASN A 101 1.01 13.44 -21.79
C ASN A 101 2.26 13.66 -22.69
N ALA A 102 3.23 14.43 -22.21
CA ALA A 102 4.38 14.84 -23.00
C ALA A 102 5.49 13.78 -23.03
N GLU A 103 5.79 13.19 -21.87
CA GLU A 103 6.92 12.29 -21.65
C GLU A 103 6.48 10.83 -21.42
N LEU A 104 5.30 10.48 -21.90
CA LEU A 104 4.65 9.19 -21.62
C LEU A 104 5.54 7.99 -21.98
N CYS A 105 6.18 8.01 -23.15
CA CYS A 105 7.05 6.91 -23.59
C CYS A 105 8.29 6.78 -22.72
N ASN A 106 8.97 7.89 -22.42
CA ASN A 106 10.16 7.88 -21.60
C ASN A 106 9.85 7.37 -20.20
N LEU A 107 8.80 7.88 -19.57
CA LEU A 107 8.36 7.44 -18.24
C LEU A 107 7.89 5.99 -18.23
N PHE A 108 7.22 5.52 -19.27
CA PHE A 108 6.86 4.12 -19.37
C PHE A 108 8.07 3.20 -19.27
N PHE A 109 9.14 3.51 -20.01
CA PHE A 109 10.38 2.71 -19.96
C PHE A 109 11.15 2.84 -18.65
N THR A 110 11.03 3.96 -17.91
CA THR A 110 11.63 4.08 -16.57
C THR A 110 10.96 3.20 -15.52
N ASN A 111 9.74 2.75 -15.79
CA ASN A 111 9.01 1.84 -14.90
C ASN A 111 9.42 0.37 -15.06
N ILE A 112 10.31 0.06 -16.01
CA ILE A 112 10.86 -1.29 -16.17
C ILE A 112 11.93 -1.52 -15.08
N PRO A 113 11.90 -2.66 -14.38
CA PRO A 113 12.93 -3.00 -13.40
C PRO A 113 14.35 -2.87 -13.98
N GLY A 114 15.20 -2.18 -13.24
CA GLY A 114 16.58 -1.88 -13.67
C GLY A 114 16.77 -0.52 -14.37
N ASN A 115 15.70 0.15 -14.81
CA ASN A 115 15.77 1.46 -15.47
C ASN A 115 15.24 2.63 -14.60
N ALA A 116 15.00 2.38 -13.33
CA ALA A 116 14.34 3.30 -12.41
C ALA A 116 15.10 4.63 -12.20
N ARG A 117 16.43 4.64 -12.33
CA ARG A 117 17.26 5.85 -12.16
C ARG A 117 16.94 6.97 -13.15
N SER A 118 16.34 6.63 -14.27
CA SER A 118 15.91 7.61 -15.28
C SER A 118 14.56 8.26 -14.96
N ASN A 119 13.92 7.89 -13.88
CA ASN A 119 12.64 8.46 -13.47
C ASN A 119 12.86 9.77 -12.72
N TYR A 120 12.58 10.87 -13.39
CA TYR A 120 12.71 12.23 -12.86
C TYR A 120 11.39 12.83 -12.33
N ARG A 121 10.31 12.04 -12.31
CA ARG A 121 8.98 12.45 -11.81
C ARG A 121 8.77 12.01 -10.36
N GLY A 122 9.72 12.37 -9.51
CA GLY A 122 9.67 12.07 -8.10
C GLY A 122 9.81 13.31 -7.23
N PHE A 123 9.79 13.08 -5.95
CA PHE A 123 9.95 14.08 -4.91
C PHE A 123 10.83 13.56 -3.79
N VAL A 124 11.44 14.49 -3.07
CA VAL A 124 12.28 14.17 -1.92
C VAL A 124 11.41 14.03 -0.68
N ASN A 125 11.67 12.99 0.11
CA ASN A 125 11.01 12.74 1.38
C ASN A 125 11.98 12.04 2.35
N THR A 126 11.52 11.77 3.57
CA THR A 126 12.26 10.92 4.49
C THR A 126 12.02 9.45 4.17
N THR A 127 12.98 8.57 4.48
CA THR A 127 12.79 7.11 4.32
C THR A 127 11.58 6.59 5.08
N LYS A 128 11.25 7.22 6.22
CA LYS A 128 10.06 6.91 7.01
C LYS A 128 8.77 7.18 6.23
N GLN A 129 8.72 8.26 5.45
CA GLN A 129 7.59 8.58 4.58
C GLN A 129 7.59 7.69 3.33
N ALA A 130 8.77 7.44 2.74
CA ALA A 130 8.92 6.59 1.56
C ALA A 130 8.38 5.17 1.76
N ILE A 131 8.56 4.59 2.95
CA ILE A 131 8.04 3.26 3.31
C ILE A 131 6.50 3.20 3.23
N CYS A 132 5.79 4.32 3.42
CA CYS A 132 4.33 4.36 3.30
C CYS A 132 3.82 4.08 1.88
N TYR A 133 4.66 4.29 0.86
CA TYR A 133 4.34 3.99 -0.53
C TYR A 133 4.58 2.52 -0.90
N LEU A 134 5.28 1.76 -0.07
CA LEU A 134 5.48 0.33 -0.28
C LEU A 134 4.16 -0.40 0.02
N GLN A 135 3.76 -1.23 -0.92
CA GLN A 135 2.60 -2.09 -0.69
C GLN A 135 2.91 -3.08 0.44
N LYS A 136 2.09 -3.05 1.47
CA LYS A 136 2.15 -4.05 2.57
C LYS A 136 1.41 -5.34 2.23
N GLU A 137 0.88 -5.47 1.04
CA GLU A 137 0.20 -6.68 0.59
C GLU A 137 1.23 -7.75 0.24
N GLY A 138 1.76 -8.39 1.27
CA GLY A 138 2.47 -9.65 1.15
C GLY A 138 1.51 -10.82 1.32
N MET A 139 1.87 -11.98 0.78
CA MET A 139 1.20 -13.23 1.13
C MET A 139 1.29 -13.43 2.64
N TYR A 140 0.20 -13.89 3.26
CA TYR A 140 0.23 -14.31 4.65
C TYR A 140 1.30 -15.38 4.82
N LEU A 141 2.24 -15.15 5.75
CA LEU A 141 3.23 -16.18 6.10
C LEU A 141 2.51 -17.29 6.85
N SER A 142 2.38 -18.44 6.20
CA SER A 142 1.72 -19.61 6.78
C SER A 142 2.39 -20.03 8.08
N ASP A 143 1.57 -20.31 9.08
CA ASP A 143 2.04 -20.90 10.33
C ASP A 143 2.56 -22.33 10.11
N ALA A 144 3.48 -22.78 10.94
CA ALA A 144 4.04 -24.14 10.84
C ALA A 144 2.97 -25.23 11.05
N LYS A 145 2.00 -24.96 11.92
CA LYS A 145 0.84 -25.83 12.20
C LYS A 145 -0.43 -24.99 12.18
N GLY A 146 -1.55 -25.57 11.80
CA GLY A 146 -2.83 -24.88 11.81
C GLY A 146 -3.79 -25.39 10.75
N HIS A 147 -4.93 -24.73 10.64
CA HIS A 147 -5.95 -25.03 9.65
C HIS A 147 -5.56 -24.44 8.30
N ILE A 148 -5.86 -25.15 7.23
CA ILE A 148 -5.57 -24.72 5.86
C ILE A 148 -6.81 -24.02 5.31
N TYR A 149 -6.59 -22.83 4.79
CA TYR A 149 -7.57 -22.01 4.08
C TYR A 149 -6.97 -21.49 2.79
N ASN A 150 -7.79 -21.00 1.91
CA ASN A 150 -7.33 -20.25 0.75
C ASN A 150 -7.47 -18.75 1.03
N ASP A 151 -6.44 -18.01 0.63
CA ASP A 151 -6.56 -16.57 0.59
C ASP A 151 -7.48 -16.11 -0.57
N ARG A 152 -7.69 -14.81 -0.72
CA ARG A 152 -8.50 -14.25 -1.81
C ARG A 152 -7.92 -14.49 -3.21
N PHE A 153 -6.66 -14.91 -3.31
CA PHE A 153 -5.98 -15.22 -4.56
C PHE A 153 -5.95 -16.73 -4.86
N GLY A 154 -6.56 -17.55 -3.99
CA GLY A 154 -6.56 -19.01 -4.12
C GLY A 154 -5.29 -19.68 -3.60
N THR A 155 -4.39 -18.96 -2.96
CA THR A 155 -3.17 -19.52 -2.39
C THR A 155 -3.48 -20.21 -1.06
N PRO A 156 -3.08 -21.50 -0.87
CA PRO A 156 -3.26 -22.18 0.41
C PRO A 156 -2.41 -21.53 1.51
N VAL A 157 -3.06 -21.19 2.62
CA VAL A 157 -2.40 -20.61 3.80
C VAL A 157 -2.77 -21.42 5.04
N LYS A 158 -1.80 -21.65 5.92
CA LYS A 158 -2.04 -22.26 7.25
C LYS A 158 -2.20 -21.17 8.27
N ILE A 159 -3.24 -21.27 9.08
CA ILE A 159 -3.52 -20.32 10.15
C ILE A 159 -3.66 -21.08 11.47
N ASN A 160 -2.79 -20.78 12.42
CA ASN A 160 -2.88 -21.35 13.77
C ASN A 160 -3.80 -20.48 14.63
N LEU A 161 -5.04 -20.88 14.68
CA LEU A 161 -6.05 -20.15 15.43
C LEU A 161 -6.03 -20.44 16.95
N TRP A 162 -5.17 -21.36 17.43
CA TRP A 162 -5.15 -21.82 18.82
C TRP A 162 -3.95 -21.34 19.63
N ASP A 163 -2.79 -21.25 19.01
CA ASP A 163 -1.53 -20.95 19.67
C ASP A 163 -1.02 -19.54 19.40
N TYR A 164 -1.91 -18.65 18.97
CA TYR A 164 -1.55 -17.26 18.74
C TYR A 164 -1.22 -16.59 20.07
N PRO A 165 0.03 -16.17 20.31
CA PRO A 165 0.46 -15.65 21.61
C PRO A 165 -0.25 -14.35 22.01
N THR A 166 -0.93 -13.70 21.07
CA THR A 166 -1.66 -12.44 21.26
C THR A 166 -3.16 -12.63 21.53
N LEU A 167 -3.70 -13.86 21.43
CA LEU A 167 -5.13 -14.13 21.63
C LEU A 167 -5.36 -14.75 23.01
N ASN A 168 -5.76 -13.93 23.96
CA ASN A 168 -6.14 -14.39 25.30
C ASN A 168 -7.47 -15.17 25.32
N ASN A 169 -8.34 -14.95 24.31
CA ASN A 169 -9.64 -15.58 24.20
C ASN A 169 -9.74 -16.37 22.90
N LYS A 170 -10.08 -17.65 22.99
CA LYS A 170 -10.20 -18.59 21.86
C LYS A 170 -11.65 -18.80 21.37
N ASN A 171 -12.61 -18.06 21.93
CA ASN A 171 -14.00 -18.10 21.50
C ASN A 171 -14.17 -17.48 20.12
N ARG A 172 -15.04 -18.06 19.32
CA ARG A 172 -15.31 -17.59 17.94
C ARG A 172 -16.82 -17.54 17.68
N ILE A 173 -17.21 -16.55 16.93
CA ILE A 173 -18.57 -16.38 16.46
C ILE A 173 -18.52 -16.39 14.94
N VAL A 174 -19.36 -17.24 14.30
CA VAL A 174 -19.52 -17.29 12.85
C VAL A 174 -20.91 -16.76 12.51
N ILE A 175 -20.97 -15.61 11.86
CA ILE A 175 -22.21 -14.94 11.51
C ILE A 175 -22.30 -14.83 9.97
N GLY A 176 -23.48 -15.06 9.44
CA GLY A 176 -23.74 -14.87 8.01
C GLY A 176 -25.19 -15.22 7.67
N PRO A 177 -25.74 -14.72 6.56
CA PRO A 177 -27.08 -15.06 6.10
C PRO A 177 -27.20 -16.54 5.73
N SER A 178 -28.43 -17.01 5.53
CA SER A 178 -28.67 -18.37 5.04
C SER A 178 -28.03 -18.56 3.66
N GLY A 179 -27.42 -19.71 3.41
CA GLY A 179 -26.72 -20.01 2.15
C GLY A 179 -25.31 -19.43 2.03
N SER A 180 -24.81 -18.68 3.00
CA SER A 180 -23.46 -18.06 2.95
C SER A 180 -22.28 -19.01 3.16
N GLY A 181 -22.53 -20.30 3.33
CA GLY A 181 -21.48 -21.31 3.53
C GLY A 181 -21.02 -21.51 4.98
N LYS A 182 -21.73 -20.97 5.98
CA LYS A 182 -21.36 -21.15 7.41
C LYS A 182 -21.16 -22.59 7.82
N SER A 183 -22.12 -23.44 7.50
CA SER A 183 -22.07 -24.88 7.85
C SER A 183 -20.95 -25.59 7.10
N PHE A 184 -20.70 -25.23 5.85
CA PHE A 184 -19.58 -25.76 5.07
C PHE A 184 -18.25 -25.39 5.71
N TRP A 185 -18.06 -24.11 6.05
CA TRP A 185 -16.85 -23.65 6.72
C TRP A 185 -16.67 -24.32 8.07
N LEU A 186 -17.74 -24.45 8.86
CA LEU A 186 -17.67 -25.08 10.19
C LEU A 186 -17.34 -26.57 10.10
N ASN A 187 -17.91 -27.30 9.13
CA ASN A 187 -17.58 -28.71 8.88
C ASN A 187 -16.10 -28.88 8.53
N ASN A 188 -15.57 -28.02 7.65
CA ASN A 188 -14.17 -28.04 7.30
C ASN A 188 -13.25 -27.74 8.51
N TYR A 189 -13.66 -26.77 9.35
CA TYR A 189 -12.94 -26.45 10.58
C TYR A 189 -12.93 -27.59 11.58
N ILE A 190 -14.05 -28.28 11.77
CA ILE A 190 -14.19 -29.44 12.64
C ILE A 190 -13.31 -30.59 12.15
N LEU A 191 -13.39 -30.92 10.87
CA LEU A 191 -12.60 -31.97 10.24
C LEU A 191 -11.11 -31.75 10.44
N GLN A 192 -10.62 -30.56 10.08
CA GLN A 192 -9.21 -30.21 10.25
C GLN A 192 -8.78 -30.19 11.72
N SER A 193 -9.67 -29.76 12.63
CA SER A 193 -9.38 -29.82 14.07
C SER A 193 -9.19 -31.23 14.57
N TYR A 194 -10.03 -32.15 14.11
CA TYR A 194 -9.92 -33.58 14.40
C TYR A 194 -8.63 -34.19 13.83
N GLU A 195 -8.30 -33.89 12.59
CA GLU A 195 -7.06 -34.34 11.94
C GLU A 195 -5.79 -33.80 12.63
N LEU A 196 -5.89 -32.63 13.27
CA LEU A 196 -4.83 -32.06 14.09
C LEU A 196 -4.74 -32.72 15.50
N GLY A 197 -5.52 -33.78 15.77
CA GLY A 197 -5.52 -34.51 17.03
C GLY A 197 -6.24 -33.83 18.17
N ARG A 198 -7.23 -32.99 17.89
CA ARG A 198 -8.04 -32.29 18.90
C ARG A 198 -9.34 -33.02 19.17
N ASP A 199 -9.76 -33.04 20.43
CA ASP A 199 -11.09 -33.51 20.79
C ASP A 199 -12.15 -32.48 20.35
N VAL A 200 -13.22 -32.95 19.73
CA VAL A 200 -14.31 -32.12 19.24
C VAL A 200 -15.63 -32.55 19.85
N MET A 201 -16.32 -31.61 20.51
CA MET A 201 -17.67 -31.80 21.00
C MET A 201 -18.62 -30.87 20.23
N ILE A 202 -19.68 -31.42 19.67
CA ILE A 202 -20.68 -30.69 18.86
C ILE A 202 -22.01 -30.68 19.59
N ILE A 203 -22.59 -29.49 19.77
CA ILE A 203 -23.98 -29.32 20.23
C ILE A 203 -24.72 -28.72 19.05
N ASP A 204 -25.56 -29.52 18.41
CA ASP A 204 -26.33 -29.12 17.22
C ASP A 204 -27.83 -29.15 17.51
N ILE A 205 -28.47 -27.97 17.43
CA ILE A 205 -29.90 -27.83 17.65
C ILE A 205 -30.69 -28.04 16.34
N GLY A 206 -30.00 -27.88 15.19
CA GLY A 206 -30.63 -27.95 13.85
C GLY A 206 -30.57 -29.30 13.17
N GLY A 207 -29.93 -30.30 13.76
CA GLY A 207 -29.75 -31.64 13.19
C GLY A 207 -28.91 -31.69 11.92
N SER A 208 -28.06 -30.71 11.67
CA SER A 208 -27.25 -30.61 10.44
C SER A 208 -26.09 -31.62 10.40
N TYR A 209 -25.76 -32.22 11.53
CA TYR A 209 -24.65 -33.17 11.72
C TYR A 209 -25.12 -34.61 11.98
N VAL A 210 -26.42 -34.85 12.02
CA VAL A 210 -26.98 -36.18 12.16
C VAL A 210 -27.06 -36.82 10.78
N ARG A 211 -26.12 -37.71 10.46
CA ARG A 211 -26.18 -38.62 9.33
C ARG A 211 -25.89 -40.03 9.78
#